data_22ac233085f13e6c8f9af3f50caa866b
#
_entry.id   22ac233085f13e6c8f9af3f50caa866b
#
_cell.length_a   1.000
_cell.length_b   1.000
_cell.length_c   1.000
_cell.angle_alpha   90.00
_cell.angle_beta   90.00
_cell.angle_gamma   90.00
#
_symmetry.space_group_name_H-M   'P 1'
#
loop_
_entity.id
_entity.type
_entity.pdbx_description
1 polymer ?
#
loop_
_entity_poly.entity_id
_entity_poly.type
_entity_poly.pdbx_seq_one_letter_code
_entity_poly.pdbx_strand_id
1 'polypeptide(L)'
;MKFQFHFERGGTLTMTTLAEAHKSIECISKMVPINAKIFQARWSGREIFIPTELKKKPPRENQTIRANLGDVIYFREWKDSYDFTGFEAIGIFYGPEIVREWRGDSPVNLIGRIDPSQWDLIK
;
A
#
# COMPACT_ATOMS: atom_id res chain seq x y z
N MET A 1 3.80 -15.23 -4.25
CA MET A 1 3.54 -15.09 -2.81
C MET A 1 2.22 -14.36 -2.60
N LYS A 2 1.50 -14.70 -1.56
CA LYS A 2 0.21 -14.08 -1.25
C LYS A 2 0.20 -13.59 0.18
N PHE A 3 -0.44 -12.44 0.40
CA PHE A 3 -0.73 -11.93 1.73
C PHE A 3 -2.24 -11.79 1.91
N GLN A 4 -2.69 -11.84 3.15
CA GLN A 4 -4.10 -11.66 3.46
C GLN A 4 -4.29 -10.46 4.37
N PHE A 5 -5.35 -9.71 4.10
CA PHE A 5 -5.81 -8.61 4.95
C PHE A 5 -7.08 -9.08 5.66
N HIS A 6 -7.02 -9.20 6.98
CA HIS A 6 -8.16 -9.59 7.81
C HIS A 6 -8.73 -8.36 8.50
N PHE A 7 -10.01 -8.11 8.29
CA PHE A 7 -10.67 -6.95 8.87
C PHE A 7 -11.47 -7.35 10.11
N GLU A 8 -11.36 -6.55 11.16
CA GLU A 8 -12.01 -6.85 12.44
C GLU A 8 -13.52 -7.04 12.30
N ARG A 9 -14.16 -6.24 11.44
CA ARG A 9 -15.60 -6.32 11.21
C ARG A 9 -16.01 -7.43 10.24
N GLY A 10 -15.06 -8.25 9.84
CA GLY A 10 -15.29 -9.35 8.92
C GLY A 10 -14.77 -9.08 7.53
N GLY A 11 -14.50 -10.16 6.83
CA GLY A 11 -13.96 -10.09 5.47
C GLY A 11 -12.46 -10.25 5.43
N THR A 12 -12.01 -10.85 4.36
CA THR A 12 -10.60 -11.09 4.08
C THR A 12 -10.34 -10.77 2.62
N LEU A 13 -9.27 -10.02 2.37
CA LEU A 13 -8.79 -9.76 1.02
C LEU A 13 -7.47 -10.49 0.82
N THR A 14 -7.28 -11.07 -0.35
CA THR A 14 -6.03 -11.75 -0.71
C THR A 14 -5.30 -10.92 -1.76
N MET A 15 -4.04 -10.61 -1.47
CA MET A 15 -3.17 -9.92 -2.39
C MET A 15 -2.18 -10.90 -3.01
N THR A 16 -2.05 -10.89 -4.33
CA THR A 16 -0.95 -11.56 -5.01
C THR A 16 0.18 -10.54 -5.21
N THR A 17 1.37 -10.88 -4.79
CA THR A 17 2.53 -9.97 -4.87
C THR A 17 3.06 -9.89 -6.29
N LEU A 18 3.68 -8.75 -6.61
CA LEU A 18 4.33 -8.53 -7.90
C LEU A 18 5.83 -8.76 -7.80
N ALA A 19 6.38 -9.54 -8.71
CA ALA A 19 7.82 -9.84 -8.73
C ALA A 19 8.66 -8.57 -8.89
N GLU A 20 8.13 -7.56 -9.57
CA GLU A 20 8.82 -6.28 -9.78
C GLU A 20 9.02 -5.51 -8.47
N ALA A 21 8.31 -5.87 -7.41
CA ALA A 21 8.44 -5.26 -6.09
C ALA A 21 8.98 -6.24 -5.04
N HIS A 22 9.85 -7.16 -5.45
CA HIS A 22 10.33 -8.24 -4.57
C HIS A 22 11.05 -7.75 -3.32
N LYS A 23 11.76 -6.63 -3.39
CA LYS A 23 12.46 -6.07 -2.23
C LYS A 23 11.49 -5.52 -1.19
N SER A 24 10.43 -4.84 -1.66
CA SER A 24 9.36 -4.35 -0.77
C SER A 24 8.65 -5.52 -0.10
N ILE A 25 8.33 -6.55 -0.88
CA ILE A 25 7.66 -7.75 -0.37
C ILE A 25 8.53 -8.46 0.67
N GLU A 26 9.82 -8.56 0.42
CA GLU A 26 10.75 -9.16 1.38
C GLU A 26 10.74 -8.39 2.71
N CYS A 27 10.81 -7.07 2.65
CA CYS A 27 10.78 -6.24 3.85
C CYS A 27 9.47 -6.40 4.64
N ILE A 28 8.34 -6.46 3.95
CA ILE A 28 7.03 -6.64 4.58
C ILE A 28 6.91 -8.04 5.17
N SER A 29 7.37 -9.07 4.46
CA SER A 29 7.24 -10.46 4.90
C SER A 29 7.95 -10.73 6.23
N LYS A 30 8.96 -9.94 6.56
CA LYS A 30 9.68 -10.07 7.84
C LYS A 30 8.91 -9.46 9.01
N MET A 31 7.87 -8.69 8.74
CA MET A 31 7.12 -7.97 9.76
C MET A 31 5.71 -8.50 9.98
N VAL A 32 5.23 -9.42 9.14
CA VAL A 32 3.88 -9.97 9.32
C VAL A 32 3.84 -10.93 10.51
N PRO A 33 2.74 -11.01 11.25
CA PRO A 33 1.52 -10.23 11.05
C PRO A 33 1.68 -8.78 11.52
N ILE A 34 1.03 -7.87 10.80
CA ILE A 34 1.00 -6.45 11.16
C ILE A 34 -0.42 -6.13 11.64
N ASN A 35 -0.53 -5.61 12.85
CA ASN A 35 -1.81 -5.19 13.43
C ASN A 35 -1.84 -3.68 13.48
N ALA A 36 -2.82 -3.07 12.80
CA ALA A 36 -2.93 -1.62 12.75
C ALA A 36 -4.35 -1.20 12.43
N LYS A 37 -4.65 0.06 12.67
CA LYS A 37 -5.91 0.66 12.27
C LYS A 37 -5.87 1.03 10.79
N ILE A 38 -7.05 1.01 10.16
CA ILE A 38 -7.23 1.41 8.77
C ILE A 38 -7.73 2.84 8.74
N PHE A 39 -7.17 3.63 7.83
CA PHE A 39 -7.57 5.02 7.64
C PHE A 39 -7.96 5.27 6.18
N GLN A 40 -8.90 6.17 5.96
CA GLN A 40 -9.19 6.68 4.63
C GLN A 40 -8.12 7.69 4.25
N ALA A 41 -7.53 7.54 3.07
CA ALA A 41 -6.52 8.49 2.59
C ALA A 41 -7.18 9.84 2.26
N ARG A 42 -6.51 10.90 2.67
CA ARG A 42 -7.03 12.26 2.48
C ARG A 42 -6.79 12.78 1.07
N TRP A 43 -5.60 12.52 0.54
CA TRP A 43 -5.15 13.13 -0.72
C TRP A 43 -5.39 12.24 -1.93
N SER A 44 -5.36 10.92 -1.73
CA SER A 44 -5.74 9.93 -2.73
C SER A 44 -7.11 9.40 -2.33
N GLY A 45 -8.17 10.01 -2.84
CA GLY A 45 -9.52 9.84 -2.30
C GLY A 45 -10.09 8.43 -2.29
N ARG A 46 -9.62 7.53 -3.18
CA ARG A 46 -10.12 6.15 -3.26
C ARG A 46 -9.10 5.16 -2.74
N GLU A 47 -8.49 5.51 -1.63
CA GLU A 47 -7.49 4.68 -0.98
C GLU A 47 -7.77 4.55 0.51
N ILE A 48 -7.66 3.34 1.04
CA ILE A 48 -7.52 3.11 2.49
C ILE A 48 -6.08 2.72 2.75
N PHE A 49 -5.55 3.06 3.91
CA PHE A 49 -4.18 2.72 4.23
C PHE A 49 -4.02 2.23 5.66
N ILE A 50 -2.97 1.44 5.84
CA ILE A 50 -2.58 0.87 7.11
C ILE A 50 -1.20 1.43 7.43
N PRO A 51 -1.07 2.29 8.47
CA PRO A 51 0.25 2.76 8.90
C PRO A 51 1.11 1.57 9.29
N THR A 52 2.36 1.60 8.91
CA THR A 52 3.31 0.55 9.22
C THR A 52 4.67 1.13 9.52
N GLU A 53 5.54 0.31 10.10
CA GLU A 53 6.91 0.70 10.39
C GLU A 53 7.79 -0.52 10.17
N LEU A 54 8.37 -0.61 8.99
CA LEU A 54 9.22 -1.74 8.63
C LEU A 54 10.60 -1.57 9.25
N LYS A 55 11.19 -2.65 9.74
CA LYS A 55 12.56 -2.62 10.27
C LYS A 55 13.56 -2.28 9.19
N LYS A 56 13.41 -2.90 8.02
CA LYS A 56 14.23 -2.63 6.86
C LYS A 56 13.38 -1.93 5.82
N LYS A 57 13.83 -0.76 5.37
CA LYS A 57 13.08 0.05 4.41
C LYS A 57 13.41 -0.37 2.98
N PRO A 58 12.40 -0.67 2.17
CA PRO A 58 12.65 -1.00 0.78
C PRO A 58 13.08 0.24 -0.02
N PRO A 59 13.85 0.03 -1.10
CA PRO A 59 14.15 1.12 -2.03
C PRO A 59 12.95 1.43 -2.90
N ARG A 60 13.07 2.48 -3.73
CA ARG A 60 12.09 2.73 -4.78
C ARG A 60 12.15 1.59 -5.78
N GLU A 61 11.02 0.96 -6.05
CA GLU A 61 10.91 -0.07 -7.07
C GLU A 61 9.48 -0.19 -7.57
N ASN A 62 9.32 -0.52 -8.84
CA ASN A 62 8.03 -0.66 -9.49
C ASN A 62 7.07 0.51 -9.21
N GLN A 63 7.60 1.73 -9.22
CA GLN A 63 6.85 2.90 -8.81
C GLN A 63 5.80 3.34 -9.81
N THR A 64 4.69 3.85 -9.30
CA THR A 64 3.61 4.41 -10.08
C THR A 64 2.96 5.57 -9.34
N ILE A 65 2.36 6.50 -10.10
CA ILE A 65 1.42 7.48 -9.55
C ILE A 65 -0.01 7.17 -9.97
N ARG A 66 -0.20 6.13 -10.79
CA ARG A 66 -1.53 5.74 -11.26
C ARG A 66 -1.90 4.41 -10.64
N ALA A 67 -2.96 4.43 -9.84
CA ALA A 67 -3.46 3.23 -9.19
C ALA A 67 -4.86 2.91 -9.69
N ASN A 68 -5.18 1.64 -9.73
CA ASN A 68 -6.47 1.13 -10.15
C ASN A 68 -7.12 0.33 -9.02
N LEU A 69 -8.41 0.02 -9.19
CA LEU A 69 -9.14 -0.83 -8.25
C LEU A 69 -8.36 -2.11 -7.97
N GLY A 70 -8.12 -2.39 -6.69
CA GLY A 70 -7.42 -3.58 -6.26
C GLY A 70 -5.91 -3.44 -6.17
N ASP A 71 -5.33 -2.34 -6.61
CA ASP A 71 -3.89 -2.13 -6.48
C ASP A 71 -3.51 -1.94 -5.02
N VAL A 72 -2.41 -2.57 -4.61
CA VAL A 72 -1.83 -2.44 -3.27
C VAL A 72 -0.46 -1.82 -3.41
N ILE A 73 -0.22 -0.79 -2.61
CA ILE A 73 1.02 -0.02 -2.70
C ILE A 73 1.71 0.07 -1.34
N TYR A 74 3.00 0.38 -1.38
CA TYR A 74 3.77 0.75 -0.22
C TYR A 74 4.22 2.20 -0.38
N PHE A 75 3.86 3.04 0.58
CA PHE A 75 4.25 4.43 0.67
C PHE A 75 5.28 4.61 1.77
N ARG A 76 6.30 5.42 1.51
CA ARG A 76 7.16 5.98 2.55
C ARG A 76 7.67 7.33 2.10
N GLU A 77 8.02 8.15 3.07
CA GLU A 77 8.75 9.37 2.77
C GLU A 77 10.20 8.99 2.45
N TRP A 78 10.70 9.49 1.34
CA TRP A 78 12.06 9.24 0.90
C TRP A 78 13.00 10.28 1.50
N LYS A 79 14.29 9.95 1.62
CA LYS A 79 15.28 10.84 2.28
C LYS A 79 15.35 12.23 1.66
N ASP A 80 15.03 12.36 0.39
CA ASP A 80 15.01 13.62 -0.32
C ASP A 80 13.69 14.39 -0.18
N SER A 81 12.75 13.85 0.59
CA SER A 81 11.49 14.51 0.84
C SER A 81 11.67 15.71 1.77
N TYR A 82 10.96 16.78 1.44
CA TYR A 82 10.82 17.92 2.33
C TYR A 82 10.05 17.46 3.57
N ASP A 83 10.26 18.02 4.72
CA ASP A 83 9.53 17.67 5.95
C ASP A 83 9.46 16.14 6.21
N PHE A 84 10.61 15.51 6.27
CA PHE A 84 10.68 14.09 6.52
C PHE A 84 10.17 13.73 7.92
N THR A 85 9.10 12.97 8.02
CA THR A 85 8.51 12.51 9.29
C THR A 85 8.72 11.03 9.55
N GLY A 86 9.16 10.28 8.54
CA GLY A 86 9.32 8.84 8.64
C GLY A 86 8.04 8.05 8.45
N PHE A 87 6.96 8.68 7.99
CA PHE A 87 5.69 8.01 7.79
C PHE A 87 5.78 6.92 6.72
N GLU A 88 5.18 5.77 7.01
CA GLU A 88 5.06 4.64 6.10
C GLU A 88 3.65 4.07 6.15
N ALA A 89 3.19 3.51 5.04
CA ALA A 89 1.88 2.87 5.00
C ALA A 89 1.77 1.86 3.86
N ILE A 90 0.89 0.89 4.03
CA ILE A 90 0.45 0.00 2.97
C ILE A 90 -0.95 0.48 2.60
N GLY A 91 -1.17 0.78 1.31
CA GLY A 91 -2.43 1.30 0.83
C GLY A 91 -3.13 0.33 -0.10
N ILE A 92 -4.45 0.35 -0.07
CA ILE A 92 -5.31 -0.45 -0.96
C ILE A 92 -6.26 0.52 -1.66
N PHE A 93 -6.27 0.47 -2.98
CA PHE A 93 -7.12 1.34 -3.79
C PHE A 93 -8.45 0.65 -4.12
N TYR A 94 -9.54 1.38 -3.90
CA TYR A 94 -10.87 0.87 -4.23
C TYR A 94 -11.49 1.57 -5.44
N GLY A 95 -10.67 2.27 -6.22
CA GLY A 95 -11.05 2.88 -7.49
C GLY A 95 -9.83 3.52 -8.14
N PRO A 96 -9.95 3.96 -9.40
CA PRO A 96 -8.83 4.63 -10.09
C PRO A 96 -8.47 5.94 -9.40
N GLU A 97 -7.18 6.19 -9.21
CA GLU A 97 -6.68 7.42 -8.61
C GLU A 97 -5.29 7.77 -9.12
N ILE A 98 -4.96 9.05 -9.04
CA ILE A 98 -3.58 9.51 -9.06
C ILE A 98 -3.13 9.53 -7.61
N VAL A 99 -2.03 8.87 -7.30
CA VAL A 99 -1.52 8.78 -5.93
C VAL A 99 -0.96 10.13 -5.53
N ARG A 100 -1.46 10.67 -4.42
CA ARG A 100 -1.09 12.02 -3.94
C ARG A 100 -0.89 12.03 -2.45
N GLU A 101 -0.07 12.98 -2.04
CA GLU A 101 0.01 13.44 -0.66
C GLU A 101 -0.13 14.97 -0.67
N TRP A 102 -0.04 15.61 0.50
CA TRP A 102 -0.24 17.07 0.58
C TRP A 102 0.73 17.89 -0.29
N ARG A 103 1.86 17.31 -0.71
CA ARG A 103 2.85 17.96 -1.58
C ARG A 103 2.59 17.74 -3.07
N GLY A 104 1.56 16.98 -3.43
CA GLY A 104 1.23 16.68 -4.82
C GLY A 104 1.36 15.20 -5.15
N ASP A 105 1.61 14.90 -6.43
CA ASP A 105 1.74 13.53 -6.89
C ASP A 105 2.88 12.82 -6.15
N SER A 106 2.62 11.60 -5.69
CA SER A 106 3.56 10.85 -4.87
C SER A 106 3.78 9.46 -5.47
N PRO A 107 4.89 9.22 -6.15
CA PRO A 107 5.21 7.88 -6.63
C PRO A 107 5.33 6.92 -5.47
N VAL A 108 4.71 5.75 -5.62
CA VAL A 108 4.69 4.70 -4.61
C VAL A 108 5.10 3.37 -5.22
N ASN A 109 5.59 2.45 -4.40
CA ASN A 109 5.89 1.10 -4.87
C ASN A 109 4.59 0.32 -5.04
N LEU A 110 4.32 -0.11 -6.26
CA LEU A 110 3.19 -1.01 -6.52
C LEU A 110 3.64 -2.43 -6.17
N ILE A 111 3.07 -2.98 -5.12
CA ILE A 111 3.58 -4.24 -4.53
C ILE A 111 2.72 -5.45 -4.80
N GLY A 112 1.45 -5.25 -5.14
CA GLY A 112 0.57 -6.38 -5.37
C GLY A 112 -0.80 -5.95 -5.84
N ARG A 113 -1.67 -6.94 -6.04
CA ARG A 113 -3.05 -6.71 -6.46
C ARG A 113 -3.99 -7.65 -5.73
N ILE A 114 -5.14 -7.11 -5.34
CA ILE A 114 -6.20 -7.90 -4.74
C ILE A 114 -6.82 -8.78 -5.81
N ASP A 115 -7.12 -10.02 -5.46
CA ASP A 115 -7.78 -10.96 -6.35
C ASP A 115 -9.06 -10.32 -6.93
N PRO A 116 -9.22 -10.31 -8.27
CA PRO A 116 -10.40 -9.69 -8.89
C PRO A 116 -11.73 -10.22 -8.38
N SER A 117 -11.78 -11.48 -7.95
CA SER A 117 -13.01 -12.07 -7.39
C SER A 117 -13.46 -11.36 -6.10
N GLN A 118 -12.57 -10.59 -5.47
CA GLN A 118 -12.82 -9.89 -4.22
C GLN A 118 -13.01 -8.38 -4.40
N TRP A 119 -12.98 -7.88 -5.62
CA TRP A 119 -13.10 -6.44 -5.86
C TRP A 119 -14.42 -5.85 -5.35
N ASP A 120 -15.49 -6.63 -5.35
CA ASP A 120 -16.77 -6.16 -4.83
C ASP A 120 -16.75 -5.91 -3.34
N LEU A 121 -15.81 -6.53 -2.62
CA LEU A 121 -15.67 -6.34 -1.18
C LEU A 121 -15.01 -5.02 -0.81
N ILE A 122 -14.27 -4.41 -1.74
CA ILE A 122 -13.50 -3.18 -1.47
C ILE A 122 -14.13 -1.92 -2.09
N LYS A 123 -15.18 -2.09 -2.86
CA LYS A 123 -15.91 -0.96 -3.43
C LYS A 123 -16.78 -0.26 -2.39
#